data_79e76cad4fe41831caabcd2ff81e8d1a
#
_entry.id   79e76cad4fe41831caabcd2ff81e8d1a
#
_cell.length_a   1.000
_cell.length_b   1.000
_cell.length_c   1.000
_cell.angle_alpha   90.00
_cell.angle_beta   90.00
_cell.angle_gamma   90.00
#
_symmetry.space_group_name_H-M   'P 1'
#
loop_
_entity.id
_entity.type
_entity.pdbx_description
1 polymer ?
#
loop_
_entity_poly.entity_id
_entity_poly.type
_entity_poly.pdbx_seq_one_letter_code
_entity_poly.pdbx_strand_id
1 'polypeptide(L)'
;MKDLEALRANIDQLDQQLWDIISQRVEVAREIGEWKHAHGEAIIQPERYQQVLQHCLEQGKQHGLSEQLVREVMEALHKESVRVES
;
A
#
# COMPACT_ATOMS: atom_id res chain seq x y z
N MET A 1 -16.78 28.67 1.11
CA MET A 1 -15.44 28.11 1.44
C MET A 1 -15.49 27.44 2.81
N LYS A 2 -14.94 26.23 2.91
CA LYS A 2 -14.84 25.54 4.20
C LYS A 2 -13.76 26.20 5.04
N ASP A 3 -13.95 26.29 6.35
CA ASP A 3 -12.92 26.79 7.23
C ASP A 3 -11.83 25.74 7.48
N LEU A 4 -10.73 26.15 8.08
CA LEU A 4 -9.57 25.31 8.30
C LEU A 4 -9.89 24.12 9.21
N GLU A 5 -10.70 24.32 10.26
CA GLU A 5 -11.06 23.24 11.18
C GLU A 5 -11.88 22.15 10.48
N ALA A 6 -12.83 22.55 9.62
CA ALA A 6 -13.61 21.59 8.85
C ALA A 6 -12.74 20.79 7.88
N LEU A 7 -11.77 21.46 7.24
CA LEU A 7 -10.83 20.79 6.34
C LEU A 7 -9.92 19.82 7.09
N ARG A 8 -9.45 20.21 8.27
CA ARG A 8 -8.64 19.31 9.12
C ARG A 8 -9.43 18.09 9.58
N ALA A 9 -10.70 18.28 9.94
CA ALA A 9 -11.57 17.16 10.30
C ALA A 9 -11.75 16.19 9.13
N ASN A 10 -11.84 16.71 7.90
CA ASN A 10 -11.90 15.86 6.70
C ASN A 10 -10.61 15.03 6.54
N ILE A 11 -9.45 15.64 6.75
CA ILE A 11 -8.16 14.94 6.70
C ILE A 11 -8.11 13.84 7.76
N ASP A 12 -8.50 14.14 8.99
CA ASP A 12 -8.51 13.16 10.09
C ASP A 12 -9.35 11.94 9.72
N GLN A 13 -10.51 12.17 9.12
CA GLN A 13 -11.42 11.10 8.72
C GLN A 13 -10.83 10.27 7.59
N LEU A 14 -10.20 10.92 6.61
CA LEU A 14 -9.53 10.22 5.50
C LEU A 14 -8.34 9.40 6.01
N ASP A 15 -7.60 9.92 6.98
CA ASP A 15 -6.48 9.19 7.57
C ASP A 15 -6.96 7.91 8.26
N GLN A 16 -8.08 7.95 8.98
CA GLN A 16 -8.65 6.75 9.58
C GLN A 16 -9.03 5.71 8.53
N GLN A 17 -9.64 6.14 7.43
CA GLN A 17 -9.97 5.24 6.31
C GLN A 17 -8.71 4.64 5.70
N LEU A 18 -7.65 5.43 5.59
CA LEU A 18 -6.37 4.97 5.07
C LEU A 18 -5.78 3.86 5.95
N TRP A 19 -5.78 4.04 7.27
CA TRP A 19 -5.28 3.03 8.20
C TRP A 19 -6.09 1.74 8.12
N ASP A 20 -7.40 1.84 7.98
CA ASP A 20 -8.26 0.66 7.80
C ASP A 20 -7.89 -0.11 6.54
N ILE A 21 -7.68 0.58 5.43
CA ILE A 21 -7.30 -0.04 4.16
C ILE A 21 -5.92 -0.68 4.25
N ILE A 22 -4.95 0.01 4.85
CA ILE A 22 -3.61 -0.53 5.04
C ILE A 22 -3.65 -1.78 5.91
N SER A 23 -4.44 -1.77 6.99
CA SER A 23 -4.61 -2.91 7.87
C SER A 23 -5.15 -4.13 7.11
N GLN A 24 -6.14 -3.94 6.25
CA GLN A 24 -6.69 -5.02 5.41
C GLN A 24 -5.63 -5.57 4.45
N ARG A 25 -4.84 -4.68 3.86
CA ARG A 25 -3.75 -5.08 2.97
C ARG A 25 -2.69 -5.92 3.70
N VAL A 26 -2.36 -5.54 4.92
CA VAL A 26 -1.41 -6.27 5.75
C VAL A 26 -1.94 -7.67 6.08
N GLU A 27 -3.23 -7.81 6.38
CA GLU A 27 -3.83 -9.11 6.65
C GLU A 27 -3.78 -10.02 5.42
N VAL A 28 -4.05 -9.49 4.23
CA VAL A 28 -3.91 -10.25 2.99
C VAL A 28 -2.45 -10.66 2.77
N ALA A 29 -1.51 -9.78 3.08
CA ALA A 29 -0.08 -10.09 2.98
C ALA A 29 0.29 -11.27 3.89
N ARG A 30 -0.26 -11.35 5.12
CA ARG A 30 -0.03 -12.49 6.01
C ARG A 30 -0.53 -13.79 5.36
N GLU A 31 -1.71 -13.77 4.77
CA GLU A 31 -2.27 -14.93 4.07
C GLU A 31 -1.40 -15.34 2.89
N ILE A 32 -0.88 -14.37 2.15
CA ILE A 32 0.05 -14.64 1.04
C ILE A 32 1.34 -15.29 1.57
N GLY A 33 1.85 -14.81 2.71
CA GLY A 33 3.02 -15.40 3.34
C GLY A 33 2.78 -16.85 3.73
N GLU A 34 1.64 -17.16 4.32
CA GLU A 34 1.25 -18.53 4.66
C GLU A 34 1.19 -19.42 3.41
N TRP A 35 0.60 -18.91 2.35
CA TRP A 35 0.53 -19.61 1.07
C TRP A 35 1.92 -19.91 0.51
N LYS A 36 2.80 -18.91 0.50
CA LYS A 36 4.18 -19.04 0.02
C LYS A 36 4.95 -20.08 0.82
N HIS A 37 4.83 -20.05 2.15
CA HIS A 37 5.49 -21.05 3.02
C HIS A 37 4.98 -22.47 2.71
N ALA A 38 3.68 -22.63 2.52
CA ALA A 38 3.10 -23.93 2.24
C ALA A 38 3.51 -24.48 0.86
N HIS A 39 3.83 -23.61 -0.10
CA HIS A 39 4.15 -23.99 -1.48
C HIS A 39 5.65 -23.84 -1.82
N GLY A 40 6.49 -23.48 -0.86
CA GLY A 40 7.92 -23.32 -1.10
C GLY A 40 8.27 -22.16 -1.99
N GLU A 41 7.43 -21.11 -2.04
CA GLU A 41 7.66 -19.93 -2.85
C GLU A 41 8.47 -18.89 -2.10
N ALA A 42 9.30 -18.14 -2.83
CA ALA A 42 10.09 -17.05 -2.24
C ALA A 42 9.19 -15.91 -1.77
N ILE A 43 9.51 -15.37 -0.58
CA ILE A 43 8.78 -14.21 -0.05
C ILE A 43 8.97 -12.99 -0.95
N ILE A 44 10.23 -12.70 -1.32
CA ILE A 44 10.56 -11.57 -2.20
C ILE A 44 10.50 -12.02 -3.64
N GLN A 45 9.62 -11.38 -4.44
CA GLN A 45 9.44 -11.66 -5.85
C GLN A 45 9.59 -10.36 -6.65
N PRO A 46 10.84 -10.03 -7.08
CA PRO A 46 11.13 -8.73 -7.68
C PRO A 46 10.31 -8.40 -8.94
N GLU A 47 10.06 -9.39 -9.79
CA GLU A 47 9.27 -9.18 -11.00
C GLU A 47 7.83 -8.79 -10.68
N ARG A 48 7.23 -9.46 -9.70
CA ARG A 48 5.87 -9.12 -9.24
C ARG A 48 5.83 -7.72 -8.66
N TYR A 49 6.83 -7.37 -7.83
CA TYR A 49 6.90 -6.02 -7.26
C TYR A 49 6.98 -4.95 -8.34
N GLN A 50 7.78 -5.17 -9.38
CA GLN A 50 7.88 -4.22 -10.48
C GLN A 50 6.55 -4.06 -11.23
N GLN A 51 5.82 -5.14 -11.46
CA GLN A 51 4.50 -5.09 -12.08
C GLN A 51 3.52 -4.26 -11.24
N VAL A 52 3.49 -4.50 -9.94
CA VAL A 52 2.62 -3.77 -9.02
C VAL A 52 2.98 -2.30 -9.00
N LEU A 53 4.26 -1.98 -8.92
CA LEU A 53 4.74 -0.60 -8.89
C LEU A 53 4.33 0.15 -10.16
N GLN A 54 4.54 -0.45 -11.34
CA GLN A 54 4.18 0.18 -12.61
C GLN A 54 2.67 0.44 -12.69
N HIS A 55 1.86 -0.53 -12.28
CA HIS A 55 0.42 -0.37 -12.24
C HIS A 55 0.00 0.77 -11.30
N CYS A 56 0.60 0.83 -10.11
CA CYS A 56 0.29 1.88 -9.14
C CYS A 56 0.74 3.26 -9.61
N LEU A 57 1.86 3.35 -10.32
CA LEU A 57 2.32 4.62 -10.88
C LEU A 57 1.31 5.15 -11.91
N GLU A 58 0.77 4.28 -12.75
CA GLU A 58 -0.26 4.67 -13.72
C GLU A 58 -1.54 5.11 -13.03
N GLN A 59 -1.99 4.37 -12.04
CA GLN A 59 -3.18 4.72 -11.25
C GLN A 59 -2.98 6.04 -10.51
N GLY A 60 -1.83 6.22 -9.89
CA GLY A 60 -1.51 7.46 -9.18
C GLY A 60 -1.55 8.66 -10.10
N LYS A 61 -1.01 8.52 -11.32
CA LYS A 61 -1.05 9.57 -12.32
C LYS A 61 -2.49 9.96 -12.69
N GLN A 62 -3.38 8.96 -12.85
CA GLN A 62 -4.79 9.19 -13.15
C GLN A 62 -5.49 9.94 -12.01
N HIS A 63 -5.04 9.76 -10.77
CA HIS A 63 -5.56 10.45 -9.60
C HIS A 63 -4.87 11.78 -9.32
N GLY A 64 -3.96 12.21 -10.18
CA GLY A 64 -3.25 13.48 -10.00
C GLY A 64 -2.18 13.45 -8.92
N LEU A 65 -1.69 12.27 -8.54
CA LEU A 65 -0.67 12.10 -7.52
C LEU A 65 0.73 12.10 -8.13
N SER A 66 1.71 12.64 -7.40
CA SER A 66 3.09 12.65 -7.86
C SER A 66 3.67 11.23 -7.90
N GLU A 67 4.55 11.00 -8.86
CA GLU A 67 5.28 9.74 -8.98
C GLU A 67 6.07 9.43 -7.70
N GLN A 68 6.71 10.45 -7.12
CA GLN A 68 7.49 10.30 -5.90
C GLN A 68 6.63 9.77 -4.75
N LEU A 69 5.44 10.36 -4.56
CA LEU A 69 4.52 9.90 -3.51
C LEU A 69 4.16 8.43 -3.70
N VAL A 70 3.78 8.05 -4.92
CA VAL A 70 3.37 6.67 -5.19
C VAL A 70 4.53 5.71 -4.95
N ARG A 71 5.74 6.04 -5.41
CA ARG A 71 6.93 5.21 -5.18
C ARG A 71 7.22 5.02 -3.70
N GLU A 72 7.20 6.10 -2.93
CA GLU A 72 7.51 6.05 -1.50
C GLU A 72 6.46 5.26 -0.73
N VAL A 73 5.18 5.46 -1.03
CA VAL A 73 4.09 4.71 -0.40
C VAL A 73 4.21 3.21 -0.73
N MET A 74 4.42 2.88 -2.00
CA MET A 74 4.52 1.47 -2.42
C MET A 74 5.75 0.79 -1.84
N GLU A 75 6.87 1.51 -1.73
CA GLU A 75 8.07 0.98 -1.10
C GLU A 75 7.83 0.65 0.38
N ALA A 76 7.16 1.56 1.10
CA ALA A 76 6.84 1.34 2.51
C ALA A 76 5.89 0.14 2.67
N LEU A 77 4.85 0.05 1.84
CA LEU A 77 3.91 -1.06 1.87
C LEU A 77 4.58 -2.39 1.51
N HIS A 78 5.51 -2.37 0.56
CA HIS A 78 6.26 -3.58 0.19
C HIS A 78 7.12 -4.08 1.35
N LYS A 79 7.84 -3.18 2.00
CA LYS A 79 8.65 -3.53 3.18
C LYS A 79 7.80 -4.16 4.28
N GLU A 80 6.63 -3.60 4.55
CA GLU A 80 5.72 -4.15 5.56
C GLU A 80 5.19 -5.51 5.13
N SER A 81 4.83 -5.68 3.86
CA SER A 81 4.38 -6.97 3.34
C SER A 81 5.45 -8.04 3.50
N VAL A 82 6.69 -7.75 3.15
CA VAL A 82 7.82 -8.67 3.33
C VAL A 82 7.98 -9.04 4.80
N ARG A 83 7.90 -8.06 5.69
CA ARG A 83 8.02 -8.29 7.13
C ARG A 83 6.97 -9.28 7.64
N VAL A 84 5.70 -9.09 7.26
CA VAL A 84 4.61 -9.95 7.76
C VAL A 84 4.52 -11.29 7.05
N GLU A 85 5.00 -11.40 5.80
CA GLU A 85 5.06 -12.65 5.06
C GLU A 85 6.17 -13.57 5.57
N SER A 86 7.19 -12.98 6.16
CA SER A 86 8.32 -13.72 6.70
C SER A 86 7.96 -14.38 8.02
#